data_4c4ca4d7dc7cc7c96d0922572422d311
#
_entry.id   4c4ca4d7dc7cc7c96d0922572422d311
#
_cell.length_a   1.000
_cell.length_b   1.000
_cell.length_c   1.000
_cell.angle_alpha   90.00
_cell.angle_beta   90.00
_cell.angle_gamma   90.00
#
_symmetry.space_group_name_H-M   'P 1'
#
loop_
_entity.id
_entity.type
_entity.pdbx_description
1 polymer ?
#
loop_
_entity_poly.entity_id
_entity_poly.type
_entity_poly.pdbx_seq_one_letter_code
_entity_poly.pdbx_strand_id
1 'polypeptide(L)'
;MSTRAPVENADTVSLVCALLVRFPELASIRSGPSERTVRLTFAVRQRLDRAAQAAFAEAIDEHVRSFLALAKEEPAVLRVDCEGDRALTFVHVTRDLETFSKEELELHVAFFTDRCGEALVRNPHPDDHLEADPAAEDEAAQYAVEALRDPTQSKSLVGFREEKRVLVYFLKSQKKAKASARR
;
A
#
# COMPACT_ATOMS: atom_id res chain seq x y z
N MET A 1 26.02 -14.68 -13.27
CA MET A 1 25.04 -13.62 -13.59
C MET A 1 23.69 -14.27 -13.80
N SER A 2 22.84 -14.25 -12.81
CA SER A 2 21.50 -14.86 -12.90
C SER A 2 20.54 -13.82 -13.51
N THR A 3 20.19 -14.03 -14.77
CA THR A 3 19.20 -13.20 -15.46
C THR A 3 17.82 -13.63 -14.96
N ARG A 4 17.29 -12.90 -13.97
CA ARG A 4 15.91 -13.10 -13.49
C ARG A 4 14.96 -12.72 -14.63
N ALA A 5 14.09 -13.65 -15.05
CA ALA A 5 13.08 -13.38 -16.06
C ALA A 5 12.17 -12.25 -15.58
N PRO A 6 11.68 -11.35 -16.48
CA PRO A 6 10.73 -10.31 -16.10
C PRO A 6 9.48 -10.96 -15.53
N VAL A 7 9.04 -10.43 -14.38
CA VAL A 7 7.79 -10.87 -13.72
C VAL A 7 6.62 -10.58 -14.65
N GLU A 8 5.94 -11.61 -15.12
CA GLU A 8 4.81 -11.47 -16.02
C GLU A 8 3.61 -10.82 -15.30
N ASN A 9 2.70 -10.20 -16.07
CA ASN A 9 1.56 -9.46 -15.52
C ASN A 9 0.65 -10.29 -14.58
N ALA A 10 0.55 -11.59 -14.80
CA ALA A 10 -0.21 -12.50 -13.94
C ALA A 10 0.43 -12.62 -12.54
N ASP A 11 1.76 -12.62 -12.48
CA ASP A 11 2.51 -12.70 -11.23
C ASP A 11 2.30 -11.44 -10.39
N THR A 12 2.30 -10.25 -11.00
CA THR A 12 2.09 -8.99 -10.29
C THR A 12 0.69 -8.88 -9.68
N VAL A 13 -0.34 -9.39 -10.36
CA VAL A 13 -1.71 -9.47 -9.81
C VAL A 13 -1.74 -10.37 -8.58
N SER A 14 -1.13 -11.56 -8.68
CA SER A 14 -1.05 -12.52 -7.57
C SER A 14 -0.31 -11.93 -6.36
N LEU A 15 0.74 -11.14 -6.59
CA LEU A 15 1.50 -10.48 -5.52
C LEU A 15 0.68 -9.44 -4.77
N VAL A 16 -0.08 -8.60 -5.48
CA VAL A 16 -0.97 -7.63 -4.82
C VAL A 16 -2.10 -8.32 -4.08
N CYS A 17 -2.63 -9.42 -4.63
CA CYS A 17 -3.59 -10.26 -3.92
C CYS A 17 -2.98 -10.81 -2.62
N ALA A 18 -1.75 -11.34 -2.65
CA ALA A 18 -1.08 -11.87 -1.47
C ALA A 18 -0.93 -10.82 -0.36
N LEU A 19 -0.54 -9.59 -0.70
CA LEU A 19 -0.45 -8.49 0.26
C LEU A 19 -1.81 -8.15 0.88
N LEU A 20 -2.86 -8.05 0.06
CA LEU A 20 -4.20 -7.75 0.57
C LEU A 20 -4.77 -8.92 1.39
N VAL A 21 -4.43 -10.16 1.09
CA VAL A 21 -4.82 -11.32 1.91
C VAL A 21 -4.10 -11.30 3.25
N ARG A 22 -2.78 -11.13 3.24
CA ARG A 22 -1.95 -11.13 4.45
C ARG A 22 -2.25 -9.98 5.40
N PHE A 23 -2.64 -8.81 4.87
CA PHE A 23 -2.92 -7.60 5.65
C PHE A 23 -4.38 -7.17 5.51
N PRO A 24 -5.31 -7.75 6.31
CA PRO A 24 -6.75 -7.44 6.23
C PRO A 24 -7.10 -5.99 6.62
N GLU A 25 -6.18 -5.26 7.22
CA GLU A 25 -6.27 -3.83 7.56
C GLU A 25 -6.14 -2.93 6.33
N LEU A 26 -5.51 -3.41 5.26
CA LEU A 26 -5.40 -2.66 4.02
C LEU A 26 -6.71 -2.68 3.24
N ALA A 27 -7.28 -1.50 3.00
CA ALA A 27 -8.42 -1.33 2.12
C ALA A 27 -8.01 -1.40 0.64
N SER A 28 -6.85 -0.83 0.29
CA SER A 28 -6.29 -0.91 -1.06
C SER A 28 -4.79 -0.69 -1.10
N ILE A 29 -4.18 -1.20 -2.18
CA ILE A 29 -2.80 -0.94 -2.58
C ILE A 29 -2.80 -0.44 -4.02
N ARG A 30 -2.11 0.65 -4.30
CA ARG A 30 -1.88 1.14 -5.66
C ARG A 30 -0.39 1.26 -5.92
N SER A 31 0.08 0.64 -6.99
CA SER A 31 1.44 0.80 -7.48
C SER A 31 1.49 1.73 -8.68
N GLY A 32 2.39 2.71 -8.64
CA GLY A 32 2.68 3.64 -9.71
C GLY A 32 4.13 3.48 -10.17
N PRO A 33 4.44 2.50 -11.02
CA PRO A 33 5.82 2.21 -11.42
C PRO A 33 6.48 3.37 -12.18
N SER A 34 5.73 4.16 -12.95
CA SER A 34 6.23 5.37 -13.61
C SER A 34 6.66 6.47 -12.63
N GLU A 35 6.03 6.51 -11.46
CA GLU A 35 6.33 7.44 -10.37
C GLU A 35 7.21 6.77 -9.30
N ARG A 36 7.47 5.47 -9.44
CA ARG A 36 8.18 4.61 -8.47
C ARG A 36 7.61 4.75 -7.07
N THR A 37 6.29 4.75 -6.95
CA THR A 37 5.58 4.90 -5.69
C THR A 37 4.59 3.77 -5.45
N VAL A 38 4.35 3.49 -4.18
CA VAL A 38 3.24 2.68 -3.68
C VAL A 38 2.35 3.55 -2.81
N ARG A 39 1.04 3.42 -2.96
CA ARG A 39 0.05 4.04 -2.08
C ARG A 39 -0.71 2.94 -1.35
N LEU A 40 -0.64 2.97 -0.04
CA LEU A 40 -1.41 2.15 0.89
C LEU A 40 -2.64 2.93 1.34
N THR A 41 -3.78 2.29 1.45
CA THR A 41 -5.00 2.92 1.95
C THR A 41 -5.54 2.14 3.13
N PHE A 42 -5.79 2.84 4.22
CA PHE A 42 -6.47 2.33 5.41
C PHE A 42 -7.82 3.03 5.54
N ALA A 43 -8.85 2.29 5.93
CA ALA A 43 -10.19 2.83 6.12
C ALA A 43 -10.54 2.84 7.61
N VAL A 44 -10.98 3.99 8.12
CA VAL A 44 -11.33 4.19 9.53
C VAL A 44 -12.79 4.59 9.64
N ARG A 45 -13.61 3.84 10.41
CA ARG A 45 -15.01 4.13 10.69
C ARG A 45 -15.17 5.29 11.68
N GLN A 46 -14.61 6.41 11.30
CA GLN A 46 -14.65 7.64 12.07
C GLN A 46 -14.42 8.81 11.13
N ARG A 47 -15.14 9.89 11.36
CA ARG A 47 -14.79 11.16 10.74
C ARG A 47 -13.62 11.77 11.48
N LEU A 48 -12.51 11.93 10.79
CA LEU A 48 -11.37 12.70 11.27
C LEU A 48 -11.54 14.15 10.85
N ASP A 49 -11.59 15.06 11.80
CA ASP A 49 -11.53 16.48 11.52
C ASP A 49 -10.13 16.88 11.02
N ARG A 50 -9.99 18.12 10.58
CA ARG A 50 -8.74 18.61 10.00
C ARG A 50 -7.55 18.52 10.97
N ALA A 51 -7.78 18.76 12.26
CA ALA A 51 -6.74 18.67 13.26
C ALA A 51 -6.30 17.22 13.50
N ALA A 52 -7.27 16.29 13.58
CA ALA A 52 -6.99 14.86 13.69
C ALA A 52 -6.27 14.32 12.47
N GLN A 53 -6.66 14.74 11.24
CA GLN A 53 -5.96 14.37 10.01
C GLN A 53 -4.50 14.84 10.02
N ALA A 54 -4.24 16.06 10.43
CA ALA A 54 -2.89 16.60 10.54
C ALA A 54 -2.06 15.83 11.58
N ALA A 55 -2.62 15.54 12.75
CA ALA A 55 -1.95 14.75 13.78
C ALA A 55 -1.67 13.30 13.32
N PHE A 56 -2.54 12.71 12.52
CA PHE A 56 -2.29 11.40 11.91
C PHE A 56 -1.11 11.46 10.93
N ALA A 57 -1.11 12.45 10.05
CA ALA A 57 -0.05 12.62 9.07
C ALA A 57 1.32 12.84 9.74
N GLU A 58 1.37 13.69 10.76
CA GLU A 58 2.59 13.94 11.53
C GLU A 58 3.10 12.68 12.24
N ALA A 59 2.21 11.94 12.91
CA ALA A 59 2.58 10.71 13.61
C ALA A 59 3.09 9.63 12.64
N ILE A 60 2.48 9.48 11.45
CA ILE A 60 2.95 8.53 10.44
C ILE A 60 4.32 8.96 9.90
N ASP A 61 4.51 10.25 9.61
CA ASP A 61 5.80 10.79 9.13
C ASP A 61 6.91 10.50 10.15
N GLU A 62 6.67 10.78 11.44
CA GLU A 62 7.62 10.51 12.52
C GLU A 62 7.97 9.02 12.64
N HIS A 63 6.96 8.12 12.58
CA HIS A 63 7.17 6.68 12.67
C HIS A 63 8.02 6.16 11.52
N VAL A 64 7.70 6.55 10.29
CA VAL A 64 8.42 6.10 9.09
C VAL A 64 9.86 6.61 9.11
N ARG A 65 10.07 7.89 9.42
CA ARG A 65 11.42 8.45 9.48
C ARG A 65 12.26 7.82 10.58
N SER A 66 11.68 7.59 11.75
CA SER A 66 12.36 6.90 12.84
C SER A 66 12.76 5.47 12.47
N PHE A 67 11.86 4.75 11.80
CA PHE A 67 12.13 3.40 11.31
C PHE A 67 13.28 3.38 10.28
N LEU A 68 13.20 4.23 9.25
CA LEU A 68 14.22 4.30 8.21
C LEU A 68 15.58 4.78 8.73
N ALA A 69 15.58 5.66 9.73
CA ALA A 69 16.83 6.13 10.37
C ALA A 69 17.63 4.98 11.00
N LEU A 70 16.97 3.92 11.49
CA LEU A 70 17.66 2.70 11.97
C LEU A 70 18.43 1.98 10.87
N ALA A 71 17.89 2.00 9.64
CA ALA A 71 18.56 1.48 8.45
C ALA A 71 19.53 2.49 7.80
N LYS A 72 19.63 3.72 8.33
CA LYS A 72 20.35 4.86 7.74
C LYS A 72 19.83 5.24 6.35
N GLU A 73 18.53 5.11 6.15
CA GLU A 73 17.81 5.46 4.94
C GLU A 73 16.91 6.67 5.19
N GLU A 74 16.55 7.36 4.10
CA GLU A 74 15.59 8.46 4.11
C GLU A 74 14.56 8.23 2.99
N PRO A 75 13.26 8.52 3.24
CA PRO A 75 12.26 8.37 2.19
C PRO A 75 12.39 9.48 1.16
N ALA A 76 12.47 9.12 -0.12
CA ALA A 76 12.39 10.07 -1.22
C ALA A 76 10.98 10.63 -1.39
N VAL A 77 9.96 9.81 -1.08
CA VAL A 77 8.55 10.18 -1.08
C VAL A 77 7.89 9.63 0.18
N LEU A 78 7.37 10.51 1.00
CA LEU A 78 6.48 10.20 2.11
C LEU A 78 5.38 11.25 2.14
N ARG A 79 4.15 10.84 1.85
CA ARG A 79 2.98 11.72 1.86
C ARG A 79 1.80 11.01 2.48
N VAL A 80 1.09 11.69 3.34
CA VAL A 80 -0.13 11.22 3.96
C VAL A 80 -1.28 12.14 3.58
N ASP A 81 -2.28 11.60 2.94
CA ASP A 81 -3.51 12.30 2.52
C ASP A 81 -4.71 11.62 3.18
N CYS A 82 -5.72 12.39 3.53
CA CYS A 82 -6.98 11.88 4.07
C CYS A 82 -8.14 12.30 3.19
N GLU A 83 -8.99 11.33 2.85
CA GLU A 83 -10.24 11.56 2.14
C GLU A 83 -11.38 10.90 2.92
N GLY A 84 -12.54 11.53 2.99
CA GLY A 84 -13.66 10.90 3.69
C GLY A 84 -14.91 11.74 3.71
N ASP A 85 -15.96 11.10 4.14
CA ASP A 85 -17.26 11.70 4.38
C ASP A 85 -17.68 11.59 5.86
N ARG A 86 -19.00 11.64 6.12
CA ARG A 86 -19.58 11.76 7.47
C ARG A 86 -19.23 10.60 8.42
N ALA A 87 -18.94 9.40 7.91
CA ALA A 87 -18.82 8.18 8.70
C ALA A 87 -17.51 7.42 8.50
N LEU A 88 -16.78 7.69 7.44
CA LEU A 88 -15.60 6.95 7.03
C LEU A 88 -14.51 7.90 6.58
N THR A 89 -13.28 7.65 7.03
CA THR A 89 -12.09 8.35 6.55
C THR A 89 -11.13 7.33 5.94
N PHE A 90 -10.69 7.59 4.71
CA PHE A 90 -9.59 6.86 4.07
C PHE A 90 -8.30 7.62 4.32
N VAL A 91 -7.32 6.96 4.88
CA VAL A 91 -5.98 7.48 5.08
C VAL A 91 -5.06 6.84 4.06
N HIS A 92 -4.45 7.66 3.21
CA HIS A 92 -3.58 7.24 2.14
C HIS A 92 -2.13 7.55 2.52
N VAL A 93 -1.30 6.52 2.58
CA VAL A 93 0.15 6.66 2.77
C VAL A 93 0.83 6.37 1.45
N THR A 94 1.53 7.36 0.89
CA THR A 94 2.28 7.22 -0.36
C THR A 94 3.77 7.19 -0.06
N ARG A 95 4.45 6.14 -0.51
CA ARG A 95 5.87 5.91 -0.31
C ARG A 95 6.59 5.70 -1.64
N ASP A 96 7.88 6.03 -1.66
CA ASP A 96 8.77 5.58 -2.73
C ASP A 96 9.00 4.07 -2.63
N LEU A 97 9.12 3.41 -3.76
CA LEU A 97 9.37 1.97 -3.82
C LEU A 97 10.84 1.61 -3.50
N GLU A 98 11.74 2.58 -3.49
CA GLU A 98 13.17 2.34 -3.31
C GLU A 98 13.49 1.93 -1.87
N THR A 99 12.93 2.65 -0.89
CA THR A 99 13.16 2.39 0.54
C THR A 99 12.00 1.66 1.22
N PHE A 100 10.85 1.48 0.53
CA PHE A 100 9.69 0.79 1.10
C PHE A 100 9.97 -0.70 1.31
N SER A 101 9.67 -1.23 2.50
CA SER A 101 9.87 -2.64 2.86
C SER A 101 8.61 -3.28 3.44
N LYS A 102 8.63 -4.61 3.58
CA LYS A 102 7.57 -5.36 4.26
C LYS A 102 7.47 -4.97 5.73
N GLU A 103 8.60 -4.79 6.39
CA GLU A 103 8.66 -4.39 7.80
C GLU A 103 8.04 -3.00 8.01
N GLU A 104 8.22 -2.07 7.05
CA GLU A 104 7.54 -0.78 7.08
C GLU A 104 6.02 -0.96 6.92
N LEU A 105 5.58 -1.86 6.04
CA LEU A 105 4.16 -2.18 5.90
C LEU A 105 3.56 -2.72 7.20
N GLU A 106 4.27 -3.62 7.88
CA GLU A 106 3.88 -4.15 9.20
C GLU A 106 3.83 -3.05 10.25
N LEU A 107 4.78 -2.11 10.22
CA LEU A 107 4.77 -0.93 11.09
C LEU A 107 3.51 -0.09 10.87
N HIS A 108 3.12 0.16 9.62
CA HIS A 108 1.87 0.85 9.31
C HIS A 108 0.65 0.12 9.86
N VAL A 109 0.56 -1.20 9.64
CA VAL A 109 -0.55 -2.02 10.15
C VAL A 109 -0.62 -1.96 11.68
N ALA A 110 0.51 -2.09 12.37
CA ALA A 110 0.58 -1.97 13.82
C ALA A 110 0.14 -0.59 14.30
N PHE A 111 0.63 0.49 13.66
CA PHE A 111 0.25 1.87 13.96
C PHE A 111 -1.26 2.09 13.85
N PHE A 112 -1.87 1.69 12.73
CA PHE A 112 -3.30 1.86 12.53
C PHE A 112 -4.14 0.99 13.46
N THR A 113 -3.66 -0.23 13.76
CA THR A 113 -4.31 -1.13 14.71
C THR A 113 -4.33 -0.54 16.12
N ASP A 114 -3.21 -0.02 16.59
CA ASP A 114 -3.10 0.60 17.92
C ASP A 114 -3.91 1.92 18.00
N ARG A 115 -3.78 2.76 16.98
CA ARG A 115 -4.37 4.11 16.99
C ARG A 115 -5.88 4.11 16.77
N CYS A 116 -6.40 3.21 15.95
CA CYS A 116 -7.81 3.18 15.53
C CYS A 116 -8.62 2.07 16.20
N GLY A 117 -7.98 1.02 16.70
CA GLY A 117 -8.66 -0.08 17.38
C GLY A 117 -9.80 -0.68 16.52
N GLU A 118 -11.00 -0.71 17.08
CA GLU A 118 -12.20 -1.23 16.41
C GLU A 118 -12.73 -0.33 15.28
N ALA A 119 -12.33 0.93 15.26
CA ALA A 119 -12.69 1.84 14.17
C ALA A 119 -11.93 1.52 12.87
N LEU A 120 -10.80 0.83 12.94
CA LEU A 120 -10.09 0.36 11.75
C LEU A 120 -10.94 -0.69 11.02
N VAL A 121 -11.24 -0.44 9.74
CA VAL A 121 -11.94 -1.41 8.91
C VAL A 121 -10.98 -2.55 8.59
N ARG A 122 -11.32 -3.74 9.07
CA ARG A 122 -10.65 -4.99 8.73
C ARG A 122 -11.61 -5.85 7.93
N ASN A 123 -11.12 -6.39 6.86
CA ASN A 123 -11.89 -7.33 6.05
C ASN A 123 -11.18 -8.69 6.08
N PRO A 124 -11.50 -9.55 7.05
CA PRO A 124 -10.91 -10.88 7.13
C PRO A 124 -11.23 -11.66 5.84
N HIS A 125 -10.33 -12.54 5.45
CA HIS A 125 -10.56 -13.42 4.31
C HIS A 125 -11.72 -14.38 4.64
N PRO A 126 -12.63 -14.67 3.68
CA PRO A 126 -13.75 -15.57 3.92
C PRO A 126 -13.34 -17.00 4.29
N ASP A 127 -12.10 -17.38 4.00
CA ASP A 127 -11.54 -18.70 4.25
C ASP A 127 -10.63 -18.73 5.50
N ASP A 128 -10.95 -17.96 6.54
CA ASP A 128 -10.25 -18.00 7.85
C ASP A 128 -10.23 -19.40 8.49
N HIS A 129 -10.85 -20.40 7.85
CA HIS A 129 -10.87 -21.80 8.29
C HIS A 129 -9.89 -22.71 7.54
N LEU A 130 -9.26 -22.25 6.48
CA LEU A 130 -8.13 -22.96 5.90
C LEU A 130 -6.89 -22.59 6.72
N GLU A 131 -6.25 -23.62 7.27
CA GLU A 131 -4.98 -23.49 7.99
C GLU A 131 -3.93 -22.93 7.01
N ALA A 132 -3.95 -21.62 6.81
CA ALA A 132 -2.88 -20.95 6.08
C ALA A 132 -1.60 -21.09 6.89
N ASP A 133 -0.53 -21.47 6.25
CA ASP A 133 0.80 -21.47 6.88
C ASP A 133 1.27 -20.02 7.02
N PRO A 134 1.34 -19.46 8.26
CA PRO A 134 1.73 -18.08 8.46
C PRO A 134 3.12 -17.76 7.90
N ALA A 135 4.02 -18.75 7.87
CA ALA A 135 5.35 -18.57 7.32
C ALA A 135 5.32 -18.44 5.79
N ALA A 136 4.47 -19.21 5.12
CA ALA A 136 4.29 -19.12 3.67
C ALA A 136 3.63 -17.80 3.25
N GLU A 137 2.65 -17.31 4.03
CA GLU A 137 2.04 -16.00 3.80
C GLU A 137 3.05 -14.86 3.98
N ASP A 138 3.89 -14.96 4.98
CA ASP A 138 4.93 -13.95 5.27
C ASP A 138 5.98 -13.91 4.17
N GLU A 139 6.44 -15.07 3.68
CA GLU A 139 7.35 -15.18 2.54
C GLU A 139 6.72 -14.64 1.25
N ALA A 140 5.44 -14.93 1.00
CA ALA A 140 4.70 -14.39 -0.14
C ALA A 140 4.58 -12.87 -0.07
N ALA A 141 4.34 -12.30 1.10
CA ALA A 141 4.27 -10.84 1.31
C ALA A 141 5.64 -10.19 1.10
N GLN A 142 6.72 -10.79 1.59
CA GLN A 142 8.09 -10.32 1.35
C GLN A 142 8.40 -10.29 -0.14
N TYR A 143 8.14 -11.39 -0.84
CA TYR A 143 8.35 -11.49 -2.27
C TYR A 143 7.52 -10.46 -3.05
N ALA A 144 6.28 -10.22 -2.61
CA ALA A 144 5.38 -9.25 -3.22
C ALA A 144 5.95 -7.81 -3.13
N VAL A 145 6.43 -7.39 -1.98
CA VAL A 145 7.05 -6.06 -1.81
C VAL A 145 8.32 -5.93 -2.67
N GLU A 146 9.17 -6.94 -2.70
CA GLU A 146 10.37 -6.94 -3.53
C GLU A 146 10.04 -6.84 -5.03
N ALA A 147 9.00 -7.55 -5.47
CA ALA A 147 8.57 -7.52 -6.87
C ALA A 147 7.95 -6.18 -7.27
N LEU A 148 7.27 -5.49 -6.35
CA LEU A 148 6.80 -4.11 -6.59
C LEU A 148 7.95 -3.12 -6.79
N ARG A 149 9.12 -3.40 -6.20
CA ARG A 149 10.35 -2.59 -6.35
C ARG A 149 11.06 -2.83 -7.67
N ASP A 150 10.73 -3.88 -8.41
CA ASP A 150 11.37 -4.21 -9.69
C ASP A 150 11.20 -3.05 -10.69
N PRO A 151 12.30 -2.44 -11.16
CA PRO A 151 12.25 -1.31 -12.09
C PRO A 151 11.72 -1.69 -13.48
N THR A 152 11.61 -2.97 -13.80
CA THR A 152 11.05 -3.45 -15.08
C THR A 152 9.53 -3.42 -15.10
N GLN A 153 8.88 -3.23 -13.93
CA GLN A 153 7.44 -3.04 -13.85
C GLN A 153 7.01 -1.78 -14.62
N SER A 154 6.16 -1.98 -15.61
CA SER A 154 5.71 -0.88 -16.50
C SER A 154 4.25 -0.50 -16.32
N LYS A 155 3.45 -1.34 -15.67
CA LYS A 155 2.01 -1.15 -15.54
C LYS A 155 1.63 -0.71 -14.13
N SER A 156 0.91 0.40 -14.04
CA SER A 156 0.25 0.80 -12.81
C SER A 156 -0.93 -0.12 -12.52
N LEU A 157 -1.08 -0.52 -11.26
CA LEU A 157 -2.18 -1.36 -10.83
C LEU A 157 -2.76 -0.85 -9.51
N VAL A 158 -4.01 -1.22 -9.27
CA VAL A 158 -4.69 -1.01 -8.01
C VAL A 158 -5.36 -2.32 -7.59
N GLY A 159 -5.08 -2.74 -6.37
CA GLY A 159 -5.80 -3.81 -5.69
C GLY A 159 -6.62 -3.23 -4.56
N PHE A 160 -7.84 -3.72 -4.39
CA PHE A 160 -8.70 -3.34 -3.28
C PHE A 160 -9.63 -4.48 -2.88
N ARG A 161 -10.18 -4.37 -1.68
CA ARG A 161 -11.18 -5.31 -1.19
C ARG A 161 -12.59 -4.81 -1.46
N GLU A 162 -13.41 -5.70 -1.95
CA GLU A 162 -14.84 -5.51 -2.11
C GLU A 162 -15.59 -6.68 -1.45
N GLU A 163 -16.22 -6.43 -0.32
CA GLU A 163 -16.89 -7.44 0.51
C GLU A 163 -15.96 -8.63 0.84
N LYS A 164 -16.13 -9.75 0.13
CA LYS A 164 -15.39 -11.00 0.33
C LYS A 164 -14.37 -11.29 -0.78
N ARG A 165 -14.05 -10.32 -1.63
CA ARG A 165 -13.16 -10.50 -2.79
C ARG A 165 -12.05 -9.47 -2.81
N VAL A 166 -10.90 -9.90 -3.32
CA VAL A 166 -9.82 -9.00 -3.70
C VAL A 166 -9.91 -8.79 -5.21
N LEU A 167 -9.98 -7.54 -5.63
CA LEU A 167 -10.03 -7.16 -7.03
C LEU A 167 -8.75 -6.41 -7.38
N VAL A 168 -8.14 -6.77 -8.50
CA VAL A 168 -6.93 -6.10 -8.99
C VAL A 168 -7.16 -5.62 -10.42
N TYR A 169 -6.89 -4.36 -10.67
CA TYR A 169 -7.04 -3.73 -11.98
C TYR A 169 -5.74 -3.09 -12.44
N PHE A 170 -5.44 -3.24 -13.71
CA PHE A 170 -4.41 -2.44 -14.35
C PHE A 170 -4.96 -1.06 -14.70
N LEU A 171 -4.24 -0.03 -14.26
CA LEU A 171 -4.59 1.35 -14.58
C LEU A 171 -4.02 1.70 -15.95
N LYS A 172 -4.86 2.25 -16.82
CA LYS A 172 -4.39 2.80 -18.10
C LYS A 172 -3.48 3.99 -17.83
N SER A 173 -2.28 3.99 -18.40
CA SER A 173 -1.39 5.14 -18.36
C SER A 173 -2.13 6.34 -18.98
N GLN A 174 -2.40 7.37 -18.19
CA GLN A 174 -2.84 8.65 -18.75
C GLN A 174 -1.66 9.25 -19.49
N LYS A 175 -1.69 9.21 -20.82
CA LYS A 175 -0.79 10.04 -21.64
C LYS A 175 -1.00 11.49 -21.20
N LYS A 176 0.02 12.12 -20.61
CA LYS A 176 0.02 13.57 -20.38
C LYS A 176 -0.36 14.23 -21.71
N ALA A 177 -1.51 14.87 -21.75
CA ALA A 177 -1.89 15.72 -22.85
C ALA A 177 -0.77 16.78 -22.98
N LYS A 178 -0.02 16.73 -24.08
CA LYS A 178 0.90 17.81 -24.44
C LYS A 178 0.06 19.07 -24.53
N ALA A 179 0.27 20.00 -23.61
CA ALA A 179 -0.21 21.35 -23.75
C ALA A 179 0.41 21.90 -25.06
N SER A 180 -0.40 21.94 -26.11
CA SER A 180 -0.06 22.61 -27.34
C SER A 180 0.03 24.11 -27.04
N ALA A 181 1.25 24.59 -26.88
CA ALA A 181 1.51 26.03 -26.96
C ALA A 181 1.12 26.49 -28.37
N ARG A 182 -0.02 27.15 -28.49
CA ARG A 182 -0.31 27.98 -29.65
C ARG A 182 0.20 29.40 -29.39
N ARG A 183 1.07 29.79 -30.27
CA ARG A 183 1.51 31.19 -30.49
C ARG A 183 0.31 32.11 -30.71
#